data_81857db8667dbb446a41f6c540a18d1c
#
_entry.id   81857db8667dbb446a41f6c540a18d1c
#
_cell.length_a   1.000
_cell.length_b   1.000
_cell.length_c   1.000
_cell.angle_alpha   90.00
_cell.angle_beta   90.00
_cell.angle_gamma   90.00
#
_symmetry.space_group_name_H-M   'P 1'
#
loop_
_entity.id
_entity.type
_entity.pdbx_description
1 polymer ?
#
loop_
_entity_poly.entity_id
_entity_poly.type
_entity_poly.pdbx_seq_one_letter_code
_entity_poly.pdbx_strand_id
1 'polypeptide(L)'
;MRNEVLRMERVTYKEDEVVKLEDFNLQIFQGEIMGFMPVNSHGKTALLKLLERNLPLYDGYIYYGGEKVNTWKENYKAANRISIIQEKSSLAGNLNIADNIFVLRPGFRQWVIRTKILNRQMKPFFEDIGMDIPLNKDVEKLSTFERIIVELLRAVIMGYHLIVLDEVGALVSDDELKKLHGIIRRYVKKGFSFLYICSHLEEISSICDRCALFTNGRIQKILEREELFNDPPVTYMTEYNDMVRYHTEKREGQQAAPVVFQWKGYGEDAACNFSFDVHKGECLAVQIMDARGMEELRKILTGDILPESGEILLNGKQTEIPGNGRIAVIQERTTKTMIFPELDYMNNLCICLAEKVPSIWHNKRLQKSIRNEYSPILGTDVFEMPVEELSEKQKYQLVYTRVFLQKPEILFCIQPFCGADLAHRMFIWSMLEKFLDKGISVVILSLNLSDSLAMACL
;
A
#
# COMPACT_ATOMS: atom_id res chain seq x y z
N MET A 1 -17.49 15.56 -29.14
CA MET A 1 -16.39 14.60 -28.86
C MET A 1 -15.86 14.91 -27.47
N ARG A 2 -15.60 13.91 -26.63
CA ARG A 2 -14.91 14.12 -25.35
C ARG A 2 -13.44 14.45 -25.65
N ASN A 3 -12.86 15.47 -25.01
CA ASN A 3 -11.45 15.81 -25.19
C ASN A 3 -10.58 14.77 -24.49
N GLU A 4 -9.60 14.22 -25.21
CA GLU A 4 -8.62 13.28 -24.65
C GLU A 4 -7.53 14.04 -23.86
N VAL A 5 -7.25 13.57 -22.68
CA VAL A 5 -6.11 14.06 -21.87
C VAL A 5 -4.89 13.16 -22.03
N LEU A 6 -5.11 11.84 -22.03
CA LEU A 6 -4.08 10.84 -22.27
C LEU A 6 -4.59 9.78 -23.24
N ARG A 7 -3.75 9.41 -24.20
CA ARG A 7 -3.99 8.27 -25.09
C ARG A 7 -2.68 7.49 -25.28
N MET A 8 -2.71 6.23 -24.94
CA MET A 8 -1.65 5.26 -25.18
C MET A 8 -2.17 4.24 -26.18
N GLU A 9 -1.48 4.09 -27.30
CA GLU A 9 -1.89 3.22 -28.42
C GLU A 9 -0.84 2.15 -28.67
N ARG A 10 -1.20 0.89 -28.47
CA ARG A 10 -0.35 -0.30 -28.70
C ARG A 10 1.04 -0.17 -28.11
N VAL A 11 1.13 0.45 -26.93
CA VAL A 11 2.41 0.72 -26.29
C VAL A 11 3.06 -0.58 -25.86
N THR A 12 4.25 -0.86 -26.43
CA THR A 12 5.12 -1.91 -25.98
C THR A 12 6.41 -1.30 -25.42
N TYR A 13 6.68 -1.59 -24.16
CA TYR A 13 7.83 -1.08 -23.44
C TYR A 13 8.65 -2.22 -22.84
N LYS A 14 9.97 -2.16 -23.03
CA LYS A 14 10.93 -3.12 -22.49
C LYS A 14 11.89 -2.43 -21.53
N GLU A 15 12.26 -3.13 -20.51
CA GLU A 15 13.30 -2.74 -19.54
C GLU A 15 14.24 -3.94 -19.38
N ASP A 16 15.52 -3.75 -19.65
CA ASP A 16 16.54 -4.81 -19.61
C ASP A 16 16.12 -6.07 -20.41
N GLU A 17 15.67 -5.88 -21.66
CA GLU A 17 15.16 -6.91 -22.58
C GLU A 17 13.86 -7.62 -22.11
N VAL A 18 13.34 -7.29 -20.93
CA VAL A 18 12.07 -7.83 -20.41
C VAL A 18 10.91 -6.94 -20.82
N VAL A 19 9.92 -7.53 -21.46
CA VAL A 19 8.69 -6.82 -21.82
C VAL A 19 7.90 -6.50 -20.55
N LYS A 20 7.72 -5.22 -20.27
CA LYS A 20 6.95 -4.72 -19.11
C LYS A 20 5.54 -4.32 -19.48
N LEU A 21 5.37 -3.71 -20.67
CA LEU A 21 4.05 -3.44 -21.25
C LEU A 21 4.03 -4.02 -22.66
N GLU A 22 2.92 -4.63 -23.04
CA GLU A 22 2.73 -5.26 -24.33
C GLU A 22 1.36 -4.93 -24.90
N ASP A 23 1.33 -4.32 -26.10
CA ASP A 23 0.10 -3.88 -26.76
C ASP A 23 -0.86 -3.13 -25.82
N PHE A 24 -0.28 -2.25 -24.99
CA PHE A 24 -1.00 -1.56 -23.94
C PHE A 24 -1.80 -0.39 -24.52
N ASN A 25 -3.11 -0.40 -24.29
CA ASN A 25 -4.04 0.60 -24.80
C ASN A 25 -4.82 1.24 -23.64
N LEU A 26 -4.69 2.55 -23.44
CA LEU A 26 -5.41 3.30 -22.40
C LEU A 26 -5.78 4.69 -22.91
N GLN A 27 -7.01 5.10 -22.62
CA GLN A 27 -7.53 6.41 -22.99
C GLN A 27 -8.27 7.04 -21.82
N ILE A 28 -7.88 8.27 -21.47
CA ILE A 28 -8.47 9.05 -20.39
C ILE A 28 -8.99 10.37 -20.96
N PHE A 29 -10.24 10.71 -20.64
CA PHE A 29 -10.90 11.90 -21.10
C PHE A 29 -10.85 13.03 -20.06
N GLN A 30 -11.05 14.27 -20.54
CA GLN A 30 -11.11 15.43 -19.68
C GLN A 30 -12.31 15.33 -18.71
N GLY A 31 -12.04 15.58 -17.43
CA GLY A 31 -13.05 15.50 -16.38
C GLY A 31 -13.49 14.07 -16.06
N GLU A 32 -12.62 13.08 -16.30
CA GLU A 32 -12.85 11.68 -16.00
C GLU A 32 -12.00 11.21 -14.82
N ILE A 33 -12.54 10.30 -14.04
CA ILE A 33 -11.80 9.48 -13.07
C ILE A 33 -11.71 8.07 -13.65
N MET A 34 -10.56 7.76 -14.26
CA MET A 34 -10.27 6.42 -14.77
C MET A 34 -9.66 5.58 -13.64
N GLY A 35 -10.36 4.53 -13.25
CA GLY A 35 -9.85 3.50 -12.36
C GLY A 35 -8.82 2.63 -13.07
N PHE A 36 -7.82 2.20 -12.37
CA PHE A 36 -6.83 1.24 -12.86
C PHE A 36 -6.60 0.19 -11.78
N MET A 37 -7.06 -1.03 -12.05
CA MET A 37 -6.98 -2.14 -11.11
C MET A 37 -5.92 -3.14 -11.56
N PRO A 38 -4.73 -3.15 -10.94
CA PRO A 38 -3.71 -4.14 -11.21
C PRO A 38 -4.08 -5.47 -10.53
N VAL A 39 -4.27 -6.52 -11.33
CA VAL A 39 -4.40 -7.90 -10.81
C VAL A 39 -3.04 -8.41 -10.32
N ASN A 40 -1.97 -7.97 -10.99
CA ASN A 40 -0.60 -8.17 -10.54
C ASN A 40 0.24 -6.92 -10.82
N SER A 41 1.38 -6.79 -10.11
CA SER A 41 2.25 -5.61 -10.20
C SER A 41 3.15 -5.58 -11.43
N HIS A 42 3.14 -6.63 -12.27
CA HIS A 42 3.98 -6.66 -13.47
C HIS A 42 3.59 -5.57 -14.47
N GLY A 43 4.51 -4.66 -14.75
CA GLY A 43 4.31 -3.52 -15.67
C GLY A 43 3.74 -2.26 -15.04
N LYS A 44 3.17 -2.28 -13.82
CA LYS A 44 2.64 -1.08 -13.14
C LYS A 44 3.71 0.01 -12.98
N THR A 45 4.89 -0.36 -12.48
CA THR A 45 6.01 0.59 -12.31
C THR A 45 6.47 1.17 -13.65
N ALA A 46 6.48 0.36 -14.70
CA ALA A 46 6.83 0.82 -16.05
C ALA A 46 5.80 1.82 -16.59
N LEU A 47 4.51 1.58 -16.37
CA LEU A 47 3.44 2.52 -16.70
C LEU A 47 3.66 3.87 -16.00
N LEU A 48 3.90 3.88 -14.68
CA LEU A 48 4.16 5.10 -13.93
C LEU A 48 5.38 5.87 -14.45
N LYS A 49 6.49 5.16 -14.75
CA LYS A 49 7.68 5.77 -15.38
C LYS A 49 7.37 6.44 -16.73
N LEU A 50 6.58 5.77 -17.57
CA LEU A 50 6.18 6.31 -18.88
C LEU A 50 5.24 7.52 -18.76
N LEU A 51 4.40 7.54 -17.72
CA LEU A 51 3.54 8.70 -17.44
C LEU A 51 4.34 9.88 -16.91
N GLU A 52 5.36 9.64 -16.08
CA GLU A 52 6.21 10.69 -15.52
C GLU A 52 7.18 11.27 -16.54
N ARG A 53 7.75 10.42 -17.39
CA ARG A 53 8.87 10.78 -18.27
C ARG A 53 8.62 10.32 -19.70
N ASN A 54 9.17 11.10 -20.64
CA ASN A 54 9.21 10.71 -22.03
C ASN A 54 10.35 9.69 -22.25
N LEU A 55 9.99 8.41 -22.23
CA LEU A 55 10.92 7.28 -22.43
C LEU A 55 10.76 6.68 -23.82
N PRO A 56 11.83 6.13 -24.43
CA PRO A 56 11.73 5.44 -25.71
C PRO A 56 10.85 4.20 -25.59
N LEU A 57 9.95 4.03 -26.56
CA LEU A 57 9.10 2.85 -26.67
C LEU A 57 9.71 1.84 -27.67
N TYR A 58 9.43 0.57 -27.45
CA TYR A 58 9.74 -0.46 -28.44
C TYR A 58 8.74 -0.40 -29.62
N ASP A 59 7.44 -0.18 -29.31
CA ASP A 59 6.39 0.05 -30.29
C ASP A 59 5.25 0.88 -29.67
N GLY A 60 4.41 1.49 -30.52
CA GLY A 60 3.24 2.25 -30.11
C GLY A 60 3.51 3.76 -29.90
N TYR A 61 2.49 4.43 -29.40
CA TYR A 61 2.48 5.89 -29.26
C TYR A 61 1.82 6.34 -27.95
N ILE A 62 2.33 7.43 -27.38
CA ILE A 62 1.72 8.12 -26.25
C ILE A 62 1.39 9.56 -26.67
N TYR A 63 0.15 9.97 -26.41
CA TYR A 63 -0.33 11.32 -26.65
C TYR A 63 -0.83 11.93 -25.36
N TYR A 64 -0.46 13.17 -25.09
CA TYR A 64 -0.94 13.95 -23.97
C TYR A 64 -1.56 15.25 -24.48
N GLY A 65 -2.87 15.46 -24.20
CA GLY A 65 -3.59 16.62 -24.75
C GLY A 65 -3.59 16.68 -26.28
N GLY A 66 -3.54 15.54 -26.97
CA GLY A 66 -3.45 15.43 -28.41
C GLY A 66 -2.04 15.53 -28.99
N GLU A 67 -1.04 15.90 -28.20
CA GLU A 67 0.36 15.99 -28.63
C GLU A 67 1.12 14.68 -28.34
N LYS A 68 1.92 14.23 -29.29
CA LYS A 68 2.76 13.04 -29.16
C LYS A 68 3.94 13.32 -28.21
N VAL A 69 4.05 12.60 -27.09
CA VAL A 69 5.04 12.87 -26.04
C VAL A 69 6.20 11.85 -25.95
N ASN A 70 6.16 10.77 -26.67
CA ASN A 70 7.21 9.74 -26.66
C ASN A 70 8.26 9.92 -27.78
N THR A 71 8.51 11.13 -28.22
CA THR A 71 9.55 11.46 -29.21
C THR A 71 10.86 11.79 -28.50
N TRP A 72 11.61 10.79 -28.14
CA TRP A 72 12.85 10.89 -27.36
C TRP A 72 13.95 11.78 -27.98
N LYS A 73 13.93 11.99 -29.30
CA LYS A 73 14.92 12.82 -30.00
C LYS A 73 14.78 14.30 -29.67
N GLU A 74 13.59 14.81 -29.43
CA GLU A 74 13.32 16.25 -29.29
C GLU A 74 13.05 16.70 -27.85
N ASN A 75 12.52 15.80 -26.99
CA ASN A 75 12.00 16.16 -25.67
C ASN A 75 12.55 15.32 -24.51
N TYR A 76 13.76 14.82 -24.61
CA TYR A 76 14.39 14.02 -23.56
C TYR A 76 14.37 14.68 -22.16
N LYS A 77 14.21 16.01 -22.09
CA LYS A 77 14.15 16.77 -20.83
C LYS A 77 12.75 17.26 -20.45
N ALA A 78 11.74 17.04 -21.29
CA ALA A 78 10.38 17.47 -20.96
C ALA A 78 9.72 16.40 -20.08
N ALA A 79 9.54 16.70 -18.80
CA ALA A 79 8.63 15.96 -17.95
C ALA A 79 7.21 16.11 -18.53
N ASN A 80 6.47 15.01 -18.61
CA ASN A 80 5.06 15.06 -18.95
C ASN A 80 4.34 15.92 -17.91
N ARG A 81 3.30 16.67 -18.34
CA ARG A 81 2.51 17.51 -17.44
C ARG A 81 1.50 16.66 -16.65
N ILE A 82 2.00 15.65 -15.97
CA ILE A 82 1.27 14.68 -15.16
C ILE A 82 1.86 14.73 -13.76
N SER A 83 1.02 14.78 -12.75
CA SER A 83 1.44 14.64 -11.35
C SER A 83 1.13 13.23 -10.87
N ILE A 84 2.10 12.58 -10.24
CA ILE A 84 1.92 11.28 -9.62
C ILE A 84 2.02 11.46 -8.11
N ILE A 85 0.95 11.11 -7.41
CA ILE A 85 0.86 11.11 -5.96
C ILE A 85 0.86 9.65 -5.53
N GLN A 86 1.86 9.30 -4.76
CA GLN A 86 2.09 7.95 -4.28
C GLN A 86 2.51 7.99 -2.83
N GLU A 87 2.64 6.85 -2.24
CA GLU A 87 3.05 6.69 -0.86
C GLU A 87 4.29 7.50 -0.48
N LYS A 88 5.37 7.35 -1.24
CA LYS A 88 6.56 8.16 -1.04
C LYS A 88 6.29 9.56 -1.58
N SER A 89 6.00 10.46 -0.64
CA SER A 89 5.74 11.86 -0.99
C SER A 89 6.87 12.48 -1.78
N SER A 90 6.52 13.24 -2.80
CA SER A 90 7.44 14.03 -3.62
C SER A 90 7.72 15.42 -3.02
N LEU A 91 7.17 15.71 -1.83
CA LEU A 91 7.43 16.95 -1.10
C LEU A 91 8.80 16.90 -0.41
N ALA A 92 9.51 18.02 -0.41
CA ALA A 92 10.73 18.19 0.34
C ALA A 92 10.41 18.37 1.84
N GLY A 93 10.77 17.38 2.68
CA GLY A 93 10.39 17.33 4.09
C GLY A 93 10.89 18.52 4.90
N ASN A 94 12.09 19.00 4.62
CA ASN A 94 12.75 20.12 5.28
C ASN A 94 12.22 21.51 4.86
N LEU A 95 11.23 21.57 3.99
CA LEU A 95 10.60 22.82 3.55
C LEU A 95 9.15 22.89 4.04
N ASN A 96 8.66 24.12 4.19
CA ASN A 96 7.25 24.36 4.49
C ASN A 96 6.35 24.13 3.26
N ILE A 97 5.04 24.14 3.45
CA ILE A 97 4.04 23.91 2.40
C ILE A 97 4.17 24.97 1.28
N ALA A 98 4.29 26.25 1.64
CA ALA A 98 4.36 27.34 0.65
C ALA A 98 5.59 27.19 -0.25
N ASP A 99 6.74 26.82 0.33
CA ASP A 99 7.97 26.62 -0.44
C ASP A 99 7.84 25.40 -1.38
N ASN A 100 7.27 24.30 -0.93
CA ASN A 100 7.03 23.13 -1.76
C ASN A 100 6.12 23.42 -2.98
N ILE A 101 5.13 24.26 -2.80
CA ILE A 101 4.17 24.58 -3.87
C ILE A 101 4.71 25.62 -4.85
N PHE A 102 5.34 26.69 -4.35
CA PHE A 102 5.69 27.83 -5.18
C PHE A 102 7.16 27.91 -5.57
N VAL A 103 8.07 27.65 -4.63
CA VAL A 103 9.51 27.85 -4.85
C VAL A 103 10.07 26.74 -5.75
N LEU A 104 9.64 25.52 -5.56
CA LEU A 104 10.07 24.37 -6.37
C LEU A 104 9.40 24.35 -7.76
N ARG A 105 8.52 25.31 -8.06
CA ARG A 105 7.85 25.40 -9.36
C ARG A 105 8.84 25.76 -10.48
N PRO A 106 8.84 25.06 -11.62
CA PRO A 106 9.64 25.44 -12.78
C PRO A 106 9.37 26.89 -13.20
N GLY A 107 10.45 27.67 -13.38
CA GLY A 107 10.33 29.07 -13.78
C GLY A 107 10.15 30.08 -12.66
N PHE A 108 10.16 29.67 -11.41
CA PHE A 108 10.20 30.61 -10.28
C PHE A 108 11.55 31.36 -10.26
N ARG A 109 11.52 32.69 -10.41
CA ARG A 109 12.73 33.53 -10.53
C ARG A 109 12.77 34.68 -9.51
N GLN A 110 12.04 34.55 -8.39
CA GLN A 110 12.04 35.62 -7.39
C GLN A 110 13.21 35.45 -6.41
N TRP A 111 14.00 36.49 -6.25
CA TRP A 111 15.13 36.53 -5.29
C TRP A 111 14.68 36.66 -3.83
N VAL A 112 13.46 37.17 -3.61
CA VAL A 112 12.88 37.33 -2.27
C VAL A 112 11.53 36.67 -2.20
N ILE A 113 11.43 35.66 -1.30
CA ILE A 113 10.19 34.97 -1.04
C ILE A 113 9.36 35.78 -0.05
N ARG A 114 8.22 36.30 -0.51
CA ARG A 114 7.26 37.02 0.35
C ARG A 114 6.17 36.08 0.82
N THR A 115 6.39 35.37 1.93
CA THR A 115 5.49 34.36 2.50
C THR A 115 4.04 34.87 2.66
N LYS A 116 3.85 36.15 3.02
CA LYS A 116 2.50 36.76 3.13
C LYS A 116 1.74 36.79 1.79
N ILE A 117 2.46 36.99 0.67
CA ILE A 117 1.84 36.98 -0.65
C ILE A 117 1.48 35.55 -1.05
N LEU A 118 2.39 34.59 -0.82
CA LEU A 118 2.15 33.18 -1.11
C LEU A 118 0.97 32.65 -0.30
N ASN A 119 0.90 32.97 0.98
CA ASN A 119 -0.21 32.59 1.85
C ASN A 119 -1.55 33.15 1.35
N ARG A 120 -1.59 34.41 0.87
CA ARG A 120 -2.80 35.00 0.29
C ARG A 120 -3.22 34.29 -0.99
N GLN A 121 -2.27 33.85 -1.82
CA GLN A 121 -2.55 33.12 -3.07
C GLN A 121 -3.05 31.70 -2.81
N MET A 122 -2.61 31.06 -1.72
CA MET A 122 -3.00 29.70 -1.38
C MET A 122 -4.36 29.62 -0.67
N LYS A 123 -4.69 30.64 0.11
CA LYS A 123 -5.90 30.65 0.94
C LYS A 123 -7.17 30.21 0.17
N PRO A 124 -7.45 30.73 -1.04
CA PRO A 124 -8.65 30.30 -1.79
C PRO A 124 -8.66 28.81 -2.14
N PHE A 125 -7.49 28.19 -2.35
CA PHE A 125 -7.42 26.75 -2.66
C PHE A 125 -7.73 25.89 -1.45
N PHE A 126 -7.26 26.26 -0.26
CA PHE A 126 -7.58 25.56 0.98
C PHE A 126 -9.05 25.79 1.40
N GLU A 127 -9.57 27.01 1.26
CA GLU A 127 -10.97 27.31 1.50
C GLU A 127 -11.87 26.53 0.54
N ASP A 128 -11.49 26.39 -0.72
CA ASP A 128 -12.23 25.64 -1.73
C ASP A 128 -12.37 24.14 -1.36
N ILE A 129 -11.39 23.56 -0.71
CA ILE A 129 -11.45 22.15 -0.26
C ILE A 129 -11.93 21.99 1.19
N GLY A 130 -12.22 23.11 1.87
CA GLY A 130 -12.71 23.11 3.26
C GLY A 130 -11.66 22.65 4.28
N MET A 131 -10.38 22.89 4.02
CA MET A 131 -9.28 22.58 4.93
C MET A 131 -8.56 23.84 5.39
N ASP A 132 -8.09 23.84 6.63
CA ASP A 132 -7.28 24.91 7.21
C ASP A 132 -5.94 24.33 7.67
N ILE A 133 -4.96 24.30 6.74
CA ILE A 133 -3.60 23.84 7.04
C ILE A 133 -2.68 25.08 7.04
N PRO A 134 -1.97 25.34 8.14
CA PRO A 134 -1.03 26.47 8.20
C PRO A 134 0.09 26.30 7.19
N LEU A 135 0.22 27.26 6.27
CA LEU A 135 1.16 27.19 5.13
C LEU A 135 2.64 27.26 5.53
N ASN A 136 2.93 27.73 6.73
CA ASN A 136 4.26 27.74 7.32
C ASN A 136 4.60 26.46 8.06
N LYS A 137 3.68 25.47 8.09
CA LYS A 137 3.93 24.16 8.71
C LYS A 137 4.95 23.39 7.86
N ASP A 138 5.92 22.79 8.54
CA ASP A 138 6.92 21.93 7.89
C ASP A 138 6.25 20.66 7.37
N VAL A 139 6.66 20.20 6.21
CA VAL A 139 6.07 19.00 5.59
C VAL A 139 6.26 17.75 6.46
N GLU A 140 7.36 17.64 7.19
CA GLU A 140 7.61 16.52 8.11
C GLU A 140 6.55 16.38 9.21
N LYS A 141 5.93 17.49 9.59
CA LYS A 141 4.88 17.53 10.63
C LYS A 141 3.48 17.28 10.12
N LEU A 142 3.32 17.09 8.80
CA LEU A 142 2.04 16.81 8.18
C LEU A 142 1.66 15.33 8.37
N SER A 143 0.36 15.07 8.55
CA SER A 143 -0.17 13.71 8.42
C SER A 143 -0.04 13.22 6.98
N THR A 144 -0.17 11.93 6.76
CA THR A 144 -0.14 11.35 5.40
C THR A 144 -1.24 11.95 4.53
N PHE A 145 -2.45 12.10 5.08
CA PHE A 145 -3.57 12.74 4.39
C PHE A 145 -3.27 14.20 4.02
N GLU A 146 -2.75 15.00 4.95
CA GLU A 146 -2.36 16.39 4.69
C GLU A 146 -1.31 16.49 3.57
N ARG A 147 -0.33 15.55 3.52
CA ARG A 147 0.68 15.49 2.44
C ARG A 147 0.05 15.22 1.08
N ILE A 148 -0.86 14.23 1.00
CA ILE A 148 -1.59 13.93 -0.24
C ILE A 148 -2.35 15.17 -0.73
N ILE A 149 -3.02 15.89 0.16
CA ILE A 149 -3.74 17.11 -0.19
C ILE A 149 -2.81 18.21 -0.68
N VAL A 150 -1.65 18.42 -0.04
CA VAL A 150 -0.67 19.41 -0.47
C VAL A 150 -0.10 19.07 -1.85
N GLU A 151 0.17 17.78 -2.14
CA GLU A 151 0.62 17.33 -3.46
C GLU A 151 -0.45 17.54 -4.54
N LEU A 152 -1.70 17.24 -4.21
CA LEU A 152 -2.83 17.47 -5.11
C LEU A 152 -2.99 18.96 -5.42
N LEU A 153 -2.95 19.82 -4.41
CA LEU A 153 -3.01 21.27 -4.61
C LEU A 153 -1.82 21.79 -5.41
N ARG A 154 -0.62 21.25 -5.17
CA ARG A 154 0.56 21.58 -5.98
C ARG A 154 0.34 21.25 -7.45
N ALA A 155 -0.20 20.05 -7.74
CA ALA A 155 -0.51 19.63 -9.11
C ALA A 155 -1.53 20.56 -9.78
N VAL A 156 -2.58 20.93 -9.07
CA VAL A 156 -3.62 21.86 -9.53
C VAL A 156 -3.04 23.24 -9.83
N ILE A 157 -2.24 23.80 -8.92
CA ILE A 157 -1.61 25.12 -9.07
C ILE A 157 -0.58 25.14 -10.20
N MET A 158 0.11 24.02 -10.43
CA MET A 158 1.00 23.85 -11.57
C MET A 158 0.27 23.70 -12.91
N GLY A 159 -1.06 23.51 -12.88
CA GLY A 159 -1.87 23.33 -14.08
C GLY A 159 -1.73 21.95 -14.71
N TYR A 160 -1.43 20.93 -13.92
CA TYR A 160 -1.41 19.56 -14.38
C TYR A 160 -2.84 19.03 -14.49
N HIS A 161 -3.31 18.78 -15.70
CA HIS A 161 -4.68 18.35 -15.94
C HIS A 161 -4.93 16.86 -15.75
N LEU A 162 -3.87 16.03 -15.67
CA LEU A 162 -3.92 14.63 -15.30
C LEU A 162 -3.15 14.41 -14.00
N ILE A 163 -3.84 13.86 -13.01
CA ILE A 163 -3.28 13.53 -11.71
C ILE A 163 -3.43 12.02 -11.48
N VAL A 164 -2.33 11.36 -11.24
CA VAL A 164 -2.28 9.92 -10.92
C VAL A 164 -2.25 9.76 -9.41
N LEU A 165 -3.15 8.95 -8.89
CA LEU A 165 -3.22 8.59 -7.47
C LEU A 165 -2.89 7.10 -7.36
N ASP A 166 -1.73 6.76 -6.80
CA ASP A 166 -1.25 5.39 -6.74
C ASP A 166 -1.38 4.82 -5.32
N GLU A 167 -2.40 3.96 -5.13
CA GLU A 167 -2.73 3.24 -3.89
C GLU A 167 -2.87 4.18 -2.67
N VAL A 168 -3.37 5.39 -2.88
CA VAL A 168 -3.47 6.41 -1.81
C VAL A 168 -4.54 6.06 -0.77
N GLY A 169 -5.56 5.29 -1.14
CA GLY A 169 -6.62 4.85 -0.23
C GLY A 169 -6.10 3.99 0.91
N ALA A 170 -5.08 3.17 0.65
CA ALA A 170 -4.46 2.33 1.68
C ALA A 170 -3.66 3.12 2.74
N LEU A 171 -3.43 4.42 2.51
CA LEU A 171 -2.58 5.26 3.37
C LEU A 171 -3.38 6.15 4.34
N VAL A 172 -4.69 6.16 4.21
CA VAL A 172 -5.60 7.07 4.92
C VAL A 172 -6.75 6.30 5.53
N SER A 173 -7.40 6.88 6.54
CA SER A 173 -8.60 6.31 7.13
C SER A 173 -9.82 6.45 6.19
N ASP A 174 -10.88 5.67 6.43
CA ASP A 174 -12.10 5.71 5.63
C ASP A 174 -12.74 7.11 5.57
N ASP A 175 -12.68 7.87 6.66
CA ASP A 175 -13.23 9.22 6.71
C ASP A 175 -12.36 10.22 5.94
N GLU A 176 -11.04 10.06 5.99
CA GLU A 176 -10.10 10.83 5.18
C GLU A 176 -10.25 10.47 3.70
N LEU A 177 -10.47 9.19 3.38
CA LEU A 177 -10.72 8.72 2.02
C LEU A 177 -12.00 9.32 1.43
N LYS A 178 -13.09 9.37 2.20
CA LYS A 178 -14.34 10.04 1.78
C LYS A 178 -14.12 11.53 1.50
N LYS A 179 -13.32 12.21 2.34
CA LYS A 179 -12.94 13.62 2.12
C LYS A 179 -12.11 13.77 0.86
N LEU A 180 -11.11 12.91 0.63
CA LEU A 180 -10.29 12.89 -0.58
C LEU A 180 -11.16 12.70 -1.82
N HIS A 181 -12.08 11.74 -1.82
CA HIS A 181 -13.02 11.50 -2.92
C HIS A 181 -13.89 12.74 -3.20
N GLY A 182 -14.36 13.42 -2.16
CA GLY A 182 -15.09 14.70 -2.31
C GLY A 182 -14.27 15.79 -2.98
N ILE A 183 -12.99 15.90 -2.63
CA ILE A 183 -12.04 16.86 -3.23
C ILE A 183 -11.76 16.50 -4.69
N ILE A 184 -11.49 15.22 -5.00
CA ILE A 184 -11.26 14.73 -6.37
C ILE A 184 -12.46 15.09 -7.25
N ARG A 185 -13.69 14.73 -6.84
CA ARG A 185 -14.91 15.05 -7.59
C ARG A 185 -15.12 16.55 -7.82
N ARG A 186 -14.68 17.39 -6.89
CA ARG A 186 -14.70 18.85 -7.05
C ARG A 186 -13.77 19.31 -8.15
N TYR A 187 -12.55 18.76 -8.22
CA TYR A 187 -11.57 19.09 -9.27
C TYR A 187 -11.96 18.50 -10.63
N VAL A 188 -12.59 17.36 -10.68
CA VAL A 188 -13.19 16.78 -11.90
C VAL A 188 -14.18 17.77 -12.53
N LYS A 189 -15.07 18.36 -11.73
CA LYS A 189 -16.00 19.41 -12.21
C LYS A 189 -15.30 20.67 -12.75
N LYS A 190 -14.05 20.90 -12.36
CA LYS A 190 -13.19 22.00 -12.86
C LYS A 190 -12.36 21.58 -14.08
N GLY A 191 -12.56 20.36 -14.61
CA GLY A 191 -11.90 19.85 -15.82
C GLY A 191 -10.58 19.13 -15.59
N PHE A 192 -10.21 18.83 -14.33
CA PHE A 192 -9.10 17.94 -14.02
C PHE A 192 -9.51 16.48 -14.22
N SER A 193 -8.55 15.64 -14.58
CA SER A 193 -8.76 14.22 -14.81
C SER A 193 -7.86 13.40 -13.89
N PHE A 194 -8.31 12.22 -13.53
CA PHE A 194 -7.57 11.39 -12.59
C PHE A 194 -7.38 9.97 -13.14
N LEU A 195 -6.19 9.42 -12.92
CA LEU A 195 -5.94 7.98 -13.00
C LEU A 195 -5.84 7.46 -11.57
N TYR A 196 -6.86 6.73 -11.16
CA TYR A 196 -7.00 6.21 -9.80
C TYR A 196 -6.57 4.75 -9.76
N ILE A 197 -5.35 4.49 -9.29
CA ILE A 197 -4.78 3.15 -9.19
C ILE A 197 -5.12 2.59 -7.82
N CYS A 198 -5.87 1.51 -7.78
CA CYS A 198 -6.29 0.87 -6.54
C CYS A 198 -6.56 -0.62 -6.77
N SER A 199 -6.25 -1.44 -5.77
CA SER A 199 -6.48 -2.89 -5.78
C SER A 199 -7.83 -3.29 -5.17
N HIS A 200 -8.61 -2.32 -4.64
CA HIS A 200 -9.93 -2.55 -4.02
C HIS A 200 -11.06 -2.18 -4.98
N LEU A 201 -11.90 -3.16 -5.28
CA LEU A 201 -13.03 -2.95 -6.20
C LEU A 201 -14.07 -1.99 -5.61
N GLU A 202 -14.36 -2.10 -4.31
CA GLU A 202 -15.32 -1.25 -3.60
C GLU A 202 -14.91 0.22 -3.68
N GLU A 203 -13.63 0.49 -3.51
CA GLU A 203 -13.07 1.84 -3.60
C GLU A 203 -13.17 2.37 -5.04
N ILE A 204 -12.74 1.58 -6.02
CA ILE A 204 -12.85 1.93 -7.45
C ILE A 204 -14.31 2.20 -7.84
N SER A 205 -15.24 1.32 -7.47
CA SER A 205 -16.65 1.48 -7.79
C SER A 205 -17.27 2.74 -7.17
N SER A 206 -16.78 3.15 -5.99
CA SER A 206 -17.29 4.33 -5.28
C SER A 206 -16.94 5.65 -5.97
N ILE A 207 -15.81 5.73 -6.68
CA ILE A 207 -15.30 6.99 -7.22
C ILE A 207 -15.11 7.01 -8.73
N CYS A 208 -14.73 5.90 -9.37
CA CYS A 208 -14.34 5.88 -10.79
C CYS A 208 -15.53 5.89 -11.75
N ASP A 209 -15.32 6.47 -12.91
CA ASP A 209 -16.30 6.49 -14.00
C ASP A 209 -16.17 5.24 -14.89
N ARG A 210 -14.94 4.80 -15.11
CA ARG A 210 -14.57 3.54 -15.79
C ARG A 210 -13.38 2.92 -15.06
N CYS A 211 -13.13 1.63 -15.27
CA CYS A 211 -11.98 0.94 -14.70
C CYS A 211 -11.29 0.04 -15.72
N ALA A 212 -9.98 0.20 -15.87
CA ALA A 212 -9.12 -0.68 -16.65
C ALA A 212 -8.58 -1.82 -15.76
N LEU A 213 -8.91 -3.07 -16.12
CA LEU A 213 -8.33 -4.26 -15.52
C LEU A 213 -6.97 -4.56 -16.17
N PHE A 214 -5.93 -4.53 -15.37
CA PHE A 214 -4.56 -4.68 -15.84
C PHE A 214 -3.91 -5.93 -15.29
N THR A 215 -3.32 -6.74 -16.18
CA THR A 215 -2.54 -7.92 -15.80
C THR A 215 -1.43 -8.19 -16.82
N ASN A 216 -0.27 -8.60 -16.36
CA ASN A 216 0.87 -9.00 -17.19
C ASN A 216 1.23 -7.99 -18.28
N GLY A 217 1.21 -6.69 -17.96
CA GLY A 217 1.58 -5.64 -18.89
C GLY A 217 0.51 -5.26 -19.93
N ARG A 218 -0.71 -5.82 -19.84
CA ARG A 218 -1.82 -5.57 -20.78
C ARG A 218 -3.10 -5.15 -20.06
N ILE A 219 -3.93 -4.38 -20.75
CA ILE A 219 -5.31 -4.16 -20.30
C ILE A 219 -6.17 -5.30 -20.85
N GLN A 220 -6.80 -6.04 -19.95
CA GLN A 220 -7.68 -7.15 -20.30
C GLN A 220 -9.07 -6.68 -20.67
N LYS A 221 -9.61 -5.74 -19.90
CA LYS A 221 -10.95 -5.18 -20.11
C LYS A 221 -11.00 -3.77 -19.53
N ILE A 222 -11.81 -2.91 -20.12
CA ILE A 222 -12.24 -1.65 -19.54
C ILE A 222 -13.71 -1.82 -19.16
N LEU A 223 -14.03 -1.63 -17.90
CA LEU A 223 -15.36 -1.73 -17.34
C LEU A 223 -15.97 -0.33 -17.27
N GLU A 224 -17.19 -0.20 -17.74
CA GLU A 224 -17.99 1.01 -17.56
C GLU A 224 -18.60 1.01 -16.15
N ARG A 225 -19.04 2.19 -15.70
CA ARG A 225 -19.57 2.38 -14.34
C ARG A 225 -20.69 1.40 -13.98
N GLU A 226 -21.57 1.11 -14.94
CA GLU A 226 -22.70 0.19 -14.74
C GLU A 226 -22.23 -1.25 -14.51
N GLU A 227 -21.18 -1.67 -15.21
CA GLU A 227 -20.56 -2.99 -15.04
C GLU A 227 -19.86 -3.12 -13.69
N LEU A 228 -19.27 -2.02 -13.18
CA LEU A 228 -18.62 -2.01 -11.85
C LEU A 228 -19.61 -2.28 -10.71
N PHE A 229 -20.87 -1.88 -10.87
CA PHE A 229 -21.90 -2.04 -9.83
C PHE A 229 -22.71 -3.32 -9.98
N ASN A 230 -23.09 -3.69 -11.23
CA ASN A 230 -24.09 -4.73 -11.48
C ASN A 230 -23.46 -6.10 -11.77
N ASP A 231 -22.26 -6.12 -12.31
CA ASP A 231 -21.54 -7.34 -12.65
C ASP A 231 -20.06 -7.13 -12.36
N PRO A 232 -19.71 -7.06 -11.05
CA PRO A 232 -18.30 -6.91 -10.70
C PRO A 232 -17.52 -8.02 -11.40
N PRO A 233 -16.24 -7.78 -11.78
CA PRO A 233 -15.45 -8.72 -12.57
C PRO A 233 -15.16 -10.02 -11.78
N VAL A 234 -16.23 -10.73 -11.47
CA VAL A 234 -16.28 -11.97 -10.68
C VAL A 234 -15.31 -13.00 -11.26
N THR A 235 -15.19 -13.04 -12.59
CA THR A 235 -14.32 -14.01 -13.27
C THR A 235 -12.84 -13.84 -12.92
N TYR A 236 -12.40 -12.61 -12.64
CA TYR A 236 -11.01 -12.32 -12.25
C TYR A 236 -10.80 -12.30 -10.74
N MET A 237 -11.88 -12.30 -9.96
CA MET A 237 -11.90 -12.32 -8.51
C MET A 237 -12.54 -13.59 -7.93
N THR A 238 -12.91 -14.55 -8.80
CA THR A 238 -13.63 -15.76 -8.37
C THR A 238 -12.84 -16.53 -7.33
N GLU A 239 -11.55 -16.71 -7.56
CA GLU A 239 -10.66 -17.42 -6.60
C GLU A 239 -10.60 -16.69 -5.26
N TYR A 240 -10.56 -15.36 -5.26
CA TYR A 240 -10.56 -14.56 -4.03
C TYR A 240 -11.90 -14.64 -3.31
N ASN A 241 -13.00 -14.47 -4.02
CA ASN A 241 -14.35 -14.54 -3.45
C ASN A 241 -14.70 -15.96 -2.97
N ASP A 242 -14.30 -16.98 -3.72
CA ASP A 242 -14.50 -18.38 -3.33
C ASP A 242 -13.68 -18.73 -2.09
N MET A 243 -12.47 -18.21 -2.00
CA MET A 243 -11.62 -18.36 -0.83
C MET A 243 -12.27 -17.69 0.40
N VAL A 244 -12.74 -16.46 0.28
CA VAL A 244 -13.46 -15.75 1.36
C VAL A 244 -14.70 -16.52 1.80
N ARG A 245 -15.55 -16.99 0.87
CA ARG A 245 -16.77 -17.78 1.18
C ARG A 245 -16.44 -19.09 1.87
N TYR A 246 -15.48 -19.84 1.37
CA TYR A 246 -15.08 -21.13 1.94
C TYR A 246 -14.69 -21.01 3.42
N HIS A 247 -14.04 -19.91 3.79
CA HIS A 247 -13.58 -19.70 5.17
C HIS A 247 -14.68 -19.20 6.10
N THR A 248 -15.63 -18.44 5.59
CA THR A 248 -16.82 -18.00 6.34
C THR A 248 -17.66 -19.23 6.78
N GLU A 249 -17.90 -20.16 5.87
CA GLU A 249 -18.72 -21.37 6.12
C GLU A 249 -18.05 -22.35 7.09
N LYS A 250 -16.71 -22.41 7.13
CA LYS A 250 -15.96 -23.37 7.98
C LYS A 250 -16.00 -23.05 9.48
N ARG A 251 -16.32 -21.80 9.87
CA ARG A 251 -16.22 -21.32 11.27
C ARG A 251 -17.52 -21.12 12.01
N GLU A 252 -18.66 -21.21 11.35
CA GLU A 252 -19.95 -21.22 12.01
C GLU A 252 -20.12 -22.51 12.85
N GLY A 253 -19.56 -22.55 14.04
CA GLY A 253 -19.72 -23.71 14.95
C GLY A 253 -18.62 -23.97 15.97
N GLN A 254 -17.61 -23.11 16.09
CA GLN A 254 -16.56 -23.32 17.10
C GLN A 254 -17.02 -22.80 18.49
N GLN A 255 -16.96 -23.68 19.49
CA GLN A 255 -17.12 -23.32 20.90
C GLN A 255 -16.06 -22.30 21.31
N ALA A 256 -16.41 -21.41 22.26
CA ALA A 256 -15.52 -20.36 22.77
C ALA A 256 -14.17 -20.92 23.23
N ALA A 257 -13.13 -20.71 22.43
CA ALA A 257 -11.76 -21.07 22.77
C ALA A 257 -11.25 -20.18 23.92
N PRO A 258 -10.25 -20.62 24.71
CA PRO A 258 -9.70 -19.82 25.80
C PRO A 258 -9.06 -18.54 25.28
N VAL A 259 -9.17 -17.47 26.06
CA VAL A 259 -8.51 -16.20 25.79
C VAL A 259 -6.99 -16.38 25.92
N VAL A 260 -6.26 -16.06 24.87
CA VAL A 260 -4.79 -16.15 24.80
C VAL A 260 -4.15 -14.80 25.06
N PHE A 261 -4.74 -13.74 24.54
CA PHE A 261 -4.18 -12.39 24.63
C PHE A 261 -5.26 -11.38 25.02
N GLN A 262 -4.87 -10.45 25.88
CA GLN A 262 -5.73 -9.34 26.29
C GLN A 262 -4.93 -8.04 26.24
N TRP A 263 -5.51 -7.06 25.58
CA TRP A 263 -5.04 -5.68 25.61
C TRP A 263 -6.04 -4.86 26.43
N LYS A 264 -5.59 -4.32 27.53
CA LYS A 264 -6.41 -3.46 28.41
C LYS A 264 -5.76 -2.08 28.43
N GLY A 265 -6.26 -1.19 27.59
CA GLY A 265 -5.79 0.18 27.52
C GLY A 265 -6.52 1.05 28.54
N TYR A 266 -5.78 1.91 29.21
CA TYR A 266 -6.30 2.95 30.10
C TYR A 266 -5.54 4.22 29.77
N GLY A 267 -6.13 5.20 29.09
CA GLY A 267 -5.44 6.45 28.78
C GLY A 267 -6.37 7.47 28.13
N GLU A 268 -5.94 8.72 28.14
CA GLU A 268 -6.63 9.81 27.44
C GLU A 268 -6.29 9.83 25.94
N ASP A 269 -5.18 9.21 25.53
CA ASP A 269 -4.77 9.13 24.14
C ASP A 269 -5.51 8.03 23.38
N ALA A 270 -5.87 8.32 22.13
CA ALA A 270 -6.72 7.48 21.30
C ALA A 270 -6.16 6.06 21.09
N ALA A 271 -4.82 5.91 21.05
CA ALA A 271 -4.17 4.63 20.88
C ALA A 271 -4.11 3.76 22.15
N CYS A 272 -4.31 4.37 23.32
CA CYS A 272 -4.26 3.68 24.61
C CYS A 272 -5.64 3.41 25.22
N ASN A 273 -6.71 3.98 24.66
CA ASN A 273 -8.07 3.89 25.25
C ASN A 273 -8.94 2.84 24.56
N PHE A 274 -8.38 1.68 24.23
CA PHE A 274 -9.18 0.56 23.73
C PHE A 274 -8.77 -0.74 24.40
N SER A 275 -9.70 -1.69 24.47
CA SER A 275 -9.45 -3.00 25.06
C SER A 275 -10.03 -4.09 24.18
N PHE A 276 -9.32 -5.17 24.01
CA PHE A 276 -9.78 -6.33 23.26
C PHE A 276 -9.16 -7.62 23.79
N ASP A 277 -9.88 -8.70 23.60
CA ASP A 277 -9.46 -10.04 23.92
C ASP A 277 -9.31 -10.84 22.61
N VAL A 278 -8.33 -11.73 22.56
CA VAL A 278 -8.10 -12.64 21.43
C VAL A 278 -8.15 -14.08 21.91
N HIS A 279 -8.98 -14.88 21.27
CA HIS A 279 -9.10 -16.30 21.56
C HIS A 279 -8.07 -17.14 20.79
N LYS A 280 -7.80 -18.34 21.29
CA LYS A 280 -6.81 -19.22 20.67
C LYS A 280 -7.24 -19.62 19.25
N GLY A 281 -6.34 -19.38 18.28
CA GLY A 281 -6.60 -19.68 16.87
C GLY A 281 -7.61 -18.75 16.19
N GLU A 282 -7.94 -17.63 16.84
CA GLU A 282 -8.82 -16.59 16.28
C GLU A 282 -8.04 -15.66 15.36
N CYS A 283 -8.72 -15.17 14.34
CA CYS A 283 -8.28 -14.02 13.56
C CYS A 283 -9.15 -12.82 13.92
N LEU A 284 -8.58 -11.82 14.60
CA LEU A 284 -9.24 -10.59 14.98
C LEU A 284 -8.80 -9.45 14.05
N ALA A 285 -9.74 -8.82 13.37
CA ALA A 285 -9.48 -7.59 12.62
C ALA A 285 -9.83 -6.37 13.47
N VAL A 286 -8.89 -5.46 13.64
CA VAL A 286 -9.05 -4.22 14.39
C VAL A 286 -8.85 -3.04 13.43
N GLN A 287 -9.91 -2.29 13.22
CA GLN A 287 -9.83 -1.08 12.41
C GLN A 287 -9.39 0.11 13.26
N ILE A 288 -8.34 0.78 12.85
CA ILE A 288 -7.82 1.99 13.48
C ILE A 288 -8.35 3.20 12.70
N MET A 289 -8.98 4.14 13.42
CA MET A 289 -9.71 5.23 12.78
C MET A 289 -8.82 6.37 12.30
N ASP A 290 -7.55 6.41 12.69
CA ASP A 290 -6.63 7.46 12.26
C ASP A 290 -5.17 6.96 12.17
N ALA A 291 -4.41 7.62 11.30
CA ALA A 291 -3.02 7.24 11.03
C ALA A 291 -2.07 7.49 12.23
N ARG A 292 -2.40 8.40 13.15
CA ARG A 292 -1.56 8.66 14.34
C ARG A 292 -1.70 7.52 15.33
N GLY A 293 -2.91 7.07 15.60
CA GLY A 293 -3.16 5.90 16.43
C GLY A 293 -2.49 4.63 15.87
N MET A 294 -2.51 4.44 14.54
CA MET A 294 -1.80 3.34 13.89
C MET A 294 -0.29 3.43 14.13
N GLU A 295 0.31 4.59 13.95
CA GLU A 295 1.75 4.78 14.13
C GLU A 295 2.17 4.60 15.61
N GLU A 296 1.33 5.00 16.54
CA GLU A 296 1.57 4.80 17.97
C GLU A 296 1.50 3.33 18.35
N LEU A 297 0.47 2.61 17.90
CA LEU A 297 0.36 1.16 18.06
C LEU A 297 1.54 0.42 17.44
N ARG A 298 1.97 0.83 16.25
CA ARG A 298 3.15 0.28 15.60
C ARG A 298 4.38 0.40 16.52
N LYS A 299 4.63 1.59 17.08
CA LYS A 299 5.76 1.84 17.98
C LYS A 299 5.68 1.01 19.24
N ILE A 300 4.50 0.82 19.82
CA ILE A 300 4.31 -0.03 20.99
C ILE A 300 4.60 -1.49 20.62
N LEU A 301 4.03 -1.98 19.51
CA LEU A 301 4.21 -3.36 19.06
C LEU A 301 5.65 -3.69 18.66
N THR A 302 6.40 -2.72 18.14
CA THR A 302 7.83 -2.88 17.81
C THR A 302 8.76 -2.68 19.01
N GLY A 303 8.25 -2.15 20.13
CA GLY A 303 9.03 -1.83 21.32
C GLY A 303 9.78 -0.51 21.24
N ASP A 304 9.47 0.34 20.28
CA ASP A 304 10.08 1.67 20.13
C ASP A 304 9.64 2.62 21.26
N ILE A 305 8.42 2.42 21.78
CA ILE A 305 7.87 3.12 22.94
C ILE A 305 7.16 2.12 23.87
N LEU A 306 7.16 2.42 25.15
CA LEU A 306 6.32 1.70 26.12
C LEU A 306 4.94 2.35 26.20
N PRO A 307 3.86 1.57 26.38
CA PRO A 307 2.53 2.14 26.61
C PRO A 307 2.55 2.94 27.92
N GLU A 308 2.01 4.16 27.89
CA GLU A 308 1.98 5.04 29.08
C GLU A 308 1.07 4.48 30.20
N SER A 309 0.07 3.70 29.82
CA SER A 309 -0.88 3.07 30.74
C SER A 309 -1.50 1.83 30.12
N GLY A 310 -2.04 0.95 30.95
CA GLY A 310 -2.69 -0.27 30.53
C GLY A 310 -1.93 -1.54 30.89
N GLU A 311 -2.55 -2.66 30.57
CA GLU A 311 -1.99 -4.00 30.82
C GLU A 311 -2.07 -4.84 29.55
N ILE A 312 -1.00 -5.54 29.26
CA ILE A 312 -0.93 -6.55 28.20
C ILE A 312 -0.75 -7.90 28.85
N LEU A 313 -1.71 -8.79 28.61
CA LEU A 313 -1.69 -10.12 29.21
C LEU A 313 -1.59 -11.18 28.12
N LEU A 314 -0.69 -12.14 28.29
CA LEU A 314 -0.57 -13.33 27.47
C LEU A 314 -0.83 -14.57 28.35
N ASN A 315 -1.88 -15.33 28.06
CA ASN A 315 -2.38 -16.43 28.90
C ASN A 315 -2.59 -16.00 30.36
N GLY A 316 -3.17 -14.84 30.58
CA GLY A 316 -3.46 -14.28 31.91
C GLY A 316 -2.24 -13.78 32.69
N LYS A 317 -1.06 -13.74 32.07
CA LYS A 317 0.17 -13.20 32.68
C LYS A 317 0.58 -11.91 32.00
N GLN A 318 0.93 -10.93 32.79
CA GLN A 318 1.46 -9.67 32.27
C GLN A 318 2.71 -9.91 31.45
N THR A 319 2.80 -9.30 30.30
CA THR A 319 3.90 -9.44 29.36
C THR A 319 4.23 -8.09 28.72
N GLU A 320 5.47 -7.92 28.29
CA GLU A 320 5.90 -6.78 27.54
C GLU A 320 5.90 -7.10 26.04
N ILE A 321 5.75 -6.10 25.19
CA ILE A 321 5.92 -6.20 23.75
C ILE A 321 7.17 -5.38 23.36
N PRO A 322 8.05 -5.94 22.49
CA PRO A 322 8.04 -7.28 21.95
C PRO A 322 8.38 -8.34 23.03
N GLY A 323 7.51 -9.31 23.16
CA GLY A 323 7.72 -10.40 24.11
C GLY A 323 8.64 -11.46 23.51
N ASN A 324 9.48 -12.05 24.31
CA ASN A 324 10.41 -13.18 24.15
C ASN A 324 10.09 -14.25 23.06
N GLY A 325 9.74 -13.82 21.83
CA GLY A 325 9.40 -14.70 20.70
C GLY A 325 8.03 -15.38 20.77
N ARG A 326 7.22 -15.11 21.81
CA ARG A 326 5.84 -15.62 21.92
C ARG A 326 4.84 -14.70 21.22
N ILE A 327 5.17 -13.40 21.11
CA ILE A 327 4.43 -12.40 20.36
C ILE A 327 5.27 -12.03 19.15
N ALA A 328 4.71 -12.16 17.95
CA ALA A 328 5.37 -11.77 16.72
C ALA A 328 4.62 -10.60 16.06
N VAL A 329 5.36 -9.78 15.35
CA VAL A 329 4.82 -8.61 14.62
C VAL A 329 5.28 -8.67 13.17
N ILE A 330 4.34 -8.62 12.25
CA ILE A 330 4.59 -8.35 10.83
C ILE A 330 4.24 -6.89 10.58
N GLN A 331 5.23 -6.12 10.15
CA GLN A 331 5.06 -4.70 9.86
C GLN A 331 4.48 -4.47 8.47
N GLU A 332 3.91 -3.30 8.27
CA GLU A 332 3.48 -2.85 6.95
C GLU A 332 4.65 -2.91 5.94
N ARG A 333 4.30 -3.17 4.65
CA ARG A 333 5.31 -3.32 3.59
C ARG A 333 6.41 -4.29 3.93
N THR A 334 6.02 -5.38 4.41
CA THR A 334 6.80 -6.51 4.89
C THR A 334 8.06 -6.76 4.06
N THR A 335 7.96 -6.69 2.72
CA THR A 335 9.09 -6.94 1.81
C THR A 335 10.15 -5.83 1.80
N LYS A 336 9.83 -4.65 2.33
CA LYS A 336 10.76 -3.51 2.42
C LYS A 336 11.28 -3.29 3.83
N THR A 337 10.45 -3.52 4.83
CA THR A 337 10.75 -3.20 6.24
C THR A 337 11.36 -4.35 7.00
N MET A 338 11.08 -5.60 6.61
CA MET A 338 11.44 -6.78 7.37
C MET A 338 12.47 -7.69 6.68
N ILE A 339 13.12 -7.24 5.63
CA ILE A 339 14.18 -7.98 4.94
C ILE A 339 15.51 -7.29 5.19
N PHE A 340 16.54 -8.06 5.48
CA PHE A 340 17.91 -7.58 5.66
C PHE A 340 18.67 -7.78 4.36
N PRO A 341 18.92 -6.71 3.59
CA PRO A 341 19.52 -6.84 2.24
C PRO A 341 20.95 -7.38 2.25
N GLU A 342 21.67 -7.19 3.35
CA GLU A 342 23.05 -7.66 3.51
C GLU A 342 23.16 -9.16 3.80
N LEU A 343 22.02 -9.84 4.05
CA LEU A 343 21.97 -11.27 4.34
C LEU A 343 21.38 -12.05 3.16
N ASP A 344 21.89 -13.25 2.93
CA ASP A 344 21.25 -14.18 2.01
C ASP A 344 19.88 -14.67 2.52
N TYR A 345 19.16 -15.40 1.67
CA TYR A 345 17.84 -15.92 2.01
C TYR A 345 17.85 -16.77 3.28
N MET A 346 18.79 -17.71 3.40
CA MET A 346 18.85 -18.63 4.53
C MET A 346 19.15 -17.89 5.85
N ASN A 347 20.07 -16.92 5.83
CA ASN A 347 20.40 -16.13 7.01
C ASN A 347 19.25 -15.22 7.41
N ASN A 348 18.57 -14.59 6.45
CA ASN A 348 17.32 -13.87 6.67
C ASN A 348 16.24 -14.76 7.32
N LEU A 349 16.09 -16.00 6.86
CA LEU A 349 15.10 -16.93 7.38
C LEU A 349 15.39 -17.35 8.82
N CYS A 350 16.67 -17.54 9.15
CA CYS A 350 17.12 -18.06 10.43
C CYS A 350 17.35 -17.02 11.52
N ILE A 351 17.38 -15.71 11.19
CA ILE A 351 17.81 -14.66 12.12
C ILE A 351 17.03 -14.65 13.45
N CYS A 352 15.72 -14.93 13.41
CA CYS A 352 14.88 -14.96 14.62
C CYS A 352 14.96 -16.28 15.39
N LEU A 353 15.67 -17.27 14.88
CA LEU A 353 15.86 -18.56 15.58
C LEU A 353 17.07 -18.53 16.52
N ALA A 354 17.91 -17.53 16.42
CA ALA A 354 19.12 -17.38 17.25
C ALA A 354 18.79 -17.32 18.76
N GLU A 355 17.65 -16.76 19.14
CA GLU A 355 17.21 -16.68 20.53
C GLU A 355 16.70 -18.02 21.09
N LYS A 356 16.18 -18.90 20.22
CA LYS A 356 15.58 -20.18 20.64
C LYS A 356 16.56 -21.33 20.74
N VAL A 357 17.72 -21.19 20.13
CA VAL A 357 18.68 -22.26 20.02
C VAL A 357 20.06 -21.75 20.46
N PRO A 358 20.58 -22.17 21.62
CA PRO A 358 21.83 -21.66 22.18
C PRO A 358 23.04 -22.01 21.31
N SER A 359 23.78 -20.96 20.92
CA SER A 359 25.19 -20.88 20.48
C SER A 359 25.68 -21.50 19.17
N ILE A 360 26.80 -21.08 18.84
CA ILE A 360 27.89 -21.28 17.89
C ILE A 360 27.83 -22.51 16.93
N TRP A 361 27.23 -23.61 17.31
CA TRP A 361 27.11 -24.87 16.52
C TRP A 361 25.87 -24.93 15.59
N HIS A 362 25.15 -23.85 15.54
CA HIS A 362 23.79 -23.79 15.05
C HIS A 362 23.60 -23.88 13.58
N ASN A 363 24.50 -23.27 12.83
CA ASN A 363 24.12 -22.90 11.48
C ASN A 363 23.94 -24.07 10.53
N LYS A 364 24.86 -25.03 10.48
CA LYS A 364 24.84 -26.04 9.41
C LYS A 364 23.74 -27.11 9.56
N ARG A 365 23.50 -27.58 10.80
CA ARG A 365 22.46 -28.63 11.02
C ARG A 365 21.06 -28.07 10.92
N LEU A 366 20.85 -26.90 11.53
CA LEU A 366 19.56 -26.20 11.49
C LEU A 366 19.23 -25.79 10.05
N GLN A 367 20.15 -25.16 9.37
CA GLN A 367 20.00 -24.76 7.96
C GLN A 367 19.73 -25.98 7.06
N LYS A 368 20.41 -27.09 7.28
CA LYS A 368 20.15 -28.34 6.54
C LYS A 368 18.76 -28.89 6.83
N SER A 369 18.30 -28.84 8.09
CA SER A 369 16.94 -29.27 8.46
C SER A 369 15.88 -28.39 7.82
N ILE A 370 16.04 -27.07 7.90
CA ILE A 370 15.14 -26.09 7.27
C ILE A 370 15.14 -26.27 5.75
N ARG A 371 16.31 -26.39 5.12
CA ARG A 371 16.40 -26.64 3.69
C ARG A 371 15.65 -27.90 3.28
N ASN A 372 15.83 -29.01 3.99
CA ASN A 372 15.13 -30.27 3.69
C ASN A 372 13.61 -30.15 3.85
N GLU A 373 13.15 -29.46 4.89
CA GLU A 373 11.72 -29.29 5.18
C GLU A 373 11.03 -28.33 4.19
N TYR A 374 11.72 -27.24 3.82
CA TYR A 374 11.11 -26.16 3.05
C TYR A 374 11.46 -26.17 1.56
N SER A 375 12.47 -26.96 1.11
CA SER A 375 12.81 -27.06 -0.33
C SER A 375 11.63 -27.48 -1.22
N PRO A 376 10.73 -28.37 -0.81
CA PRO A 376 9.56 -28.72 -1.62
C PRO A 376 8.58 -27.55 -1.82
N ILE A 377 8.60 -26.57 -0.90
CA ILE A 377 7.68 -25.42 -0.88
C ILE A 377 8.33 -24.20 -1.52
N LEU A 378 9.61 -23.98 -1.23
CA LEU A 378 10.36 -22.78 -1.61
C LEU A 378 11.16 -22.93 -2.91
N GLY A 379 11.46 -24.16 -3.32
CA GLY A 379 12.49 -24.47 -4.34
C GLY A 379 13.87 -24.59 -3.72
N THR A 380 14.76 -25.32 -4.38
CA THR A 380 16.13 -25.56 -3.91
C THR A 380 17.04 -24.35 -4.08
N ASP A 381 16.82 -23.58 -5.14
CA ASP A 381 17.72 -22.53 -5.61
C ASP A 381 17.59 -21.24 -4.81
N VAL A 382 16.41 -21.03 -4.20
CA VAL A 382 16.07 -19.81 -3.44
C VAL A 382 17.00 -19.57 -2.25
N PHE A 383 17.48 -20.62 -1.60
CA PHE A 383 18.26 -20.51 -0.36
C PHE A 383 19.66 -19.87 -0.54
N GLU A 384 20.18 -19.87 -1.75
CA GLU A 384 21.48 -19.28 -2.09
C GLU A 384 21.34 -17.99 -2.89
N MET A 385 20.10 -17.60 -3.19
CA MET A 385 19.79 -16.42 -3.98
C MET A 385 20.01 -15.15 -3.17
N PRO A 386 20.69 -14.14 -3.72
CA PRO A 386 20.73 -12.81 -3.12
C PRO A 386 19.31 -12.25 -2.96
N VAL A 387 19.05 -11.56 -1.85
CA VAL A 387 17.71 -11.03 -1.57
C VAL A 387 17.21 -10.04 -2.63
N GLU A 388 18.13 -9.35 -3.28
CA GLU A 388 17.82 -8.39 -4.35
C GLU A 388 17.22 -9.06 -5.60
N GLU A 389 17.60 -10.31 -5.87
CA GLU A 389 17.12 -11.11 -7.01
C GLU A 389 15.80 -11.81 -6.75
N LEU A 390 15.31 -11.80 -5.49
CA LEU A 390 14.04 -12.42 -5.13
C LEU A 390 12.86 -11.67 -5.75
N SER A 391 11.91 -12.44 -6.28
CA SER A 391 10.60 -11.91 -6.64
C SER A 391 9.85 -11.41 -5.39
N GLU A 392 8.90 -10.49 -5.55
CA GLU A 392 8.09 -10.00 -4.43
C GLU A 392 7.38 -11.14 -3.68
N LYS A 393 6.86 -12.14 -4.38
CA LYS A 393 6.26 -13.34 -3.76
C LYS A 393 7.25 -14.09 -2.87
N GLN A 394 8.49 -14.27 -3.34
CA GLN A 394 9.54 -14.93 -2.55
C GLN A 394 9.95 -14.11 -1.32
N LYS A 395 9.92 -12.79 -1.42
CA LYS A 395 10.16 -11.88 -0.30
C LYS A 395 9.06 -12.00 0.76
N TYR A 396 7.78 -11.98 0.37
CA TYR A 396 6.68 -12.27 1.29
C TYR A 396 6.85 -13.65 1.93
N GLN A 397 7.12 -14.65 1.12
CA GLN A 397 7.32 -16.03 1.59
C GLN A 397 8.45 -16.13 2.62
N LEU A 398 9.58 -15.43 2.39
CA LEU A 398 10.69 -15.35 3.33
C LEU A 398 10.26 -14.83 4.71
N VAL A 399 9.59 -13.68 4.76
CA VAL A 399 9.23 -13.04 6.03
C VAL A 399 8.16 -13.85 6.77
N TYR A 400 7.10 -14.28 6.09
CA TYR A 400 6.04 -15.06 6.72
C TYR A 400 6.54 -16.42 7.21
N THR A 401 7.41 -17.11 6.43
CA THR A 401 8.02 -18.37 6.86
C THR A 401 8.96 -18.18 8.07
N ARG A 402 9.74 -17.08 8.08
CA ARG A 402 10.59 -16.73 9.23
C ARG A 402 9.78 -16.58 10.51
N VAL A 403 8.68 -15.84 10.46
CA VAL A 403 7.79 -15.67 11.61
C VAL A 403 7.10 -16.98 11.97
N PHE A 404 6.71 -17.79 10.99
CA PHE A 404 6.14 -19.11 11.23
C PHE A 404 7.10 -20.06 11.96
N LEU A 405 8.39 -20.01 11.63
CA LEU A 405 9.44 -20.77 12.31
C LEU A 405 9.64 -20.36 13.78
N GLN A 406 9.31 -19.11 14.13
CA GLN A 406 9.35 -18.67 15.53
C GLN A 406 8.28 -19.35 16.39
N LYS A 407 7.21 -19.89 15.80
CA LYS A 407 6.06 -20.49 16.49
C LYS A 407 5.52 -19.54 17.58
N PRO A 408 5.11 -18.33 17.24
CA PRO A 408 4.51 -17.41 18.21
C PRO A 408 3.16 -17.97 18.70
N GLU A 409 2.66 -17.48 19.82
CA GLU A 409 1.31 -17.79 20.30
C GLU A 409 0.30 -16.81 19.69
N ILE A 410 0.76 -15.57 19.40
CA ILE A 410 -0.02 -14.56 18.72
C ILE A 410 0.85 -13.80 17.72
N LEU A 411 0.25 -13.47 16.58
CA LEU A 411 0.84 -12.72 15.49
C LEU A 411 0.05 -11.43 15.26
N PHE A 412 0.71 -10.29 15.38
CA PHE A 412 0.18 -9.00 14.95
C PHE A 412 0.63 -8.69 13.52
N CYS A 413 -0.31 -8.34 12.68
CA CYS A 413 -0.07 -7.91 11.30
C CYS A 413 -0.52 -6.46 11.13
N ILE A 414 0.41 -5.55 10.93
CA ILE A 414 0.14 -4.13 10.72
C ILE A 414 0.00 -3.90 9.23
N GLN A 415 -1.21 -3.54 8.79
CA GLN A 415 -1.54 -3.28 7.38
C GLN A 415 -0.94 -4.31 6.40
N PRO A 416 -1.17 -5.62 6.58
CA PRO A 416 -0.46 -6.67 5.84
C PRO A 416 -0.67 -6.60 4.33
N PHE A 417 -1.75 -5.97 3.86
CA PHE A 417 -2.12 -5.84 2.46
C PHE A 417 -1.67 -4.53 1.82
N CYS A 418 -1.07 -3.63 2.60
CA CYS A 418 -0.60 -2.34 2.09
C CYS A 418 0.46 -2.53 1.00
N GLY A 419 0.19 -2.01 -0.21
CA GLY A 419 1.08 -2.13 -1.36
C GLY A 419 1.11 -3.52 -2.03
N ALA A 420 0.28 -4.48 -1.58
CA ALA A 420 0.14 -5.79 -2.20
C ALA A 420 -0.92 -5.76 -3.30
N ASP A 421 -0.58 -6.26 -4.49
CA ASP A 421 -1.56 -6.54 -5.54
C ASP A 421 -2.46 -7.73 -5.17
N LEU A 422 -3.50 -7.98 -5.95
CA LEU A 422 -4.47 -9.04 -5.66
C LEU A 422 -3.81 -10.42 -5.49
N ALA A 423 -2.83 -10.76 -6.34
CA ALA A 423 -2.15 -12.04 -6.26
C ALA A 423 -1.32 -12.18 -4.97
N HIS A 424 -0.64 -11.10 -4.56
CA HIS A 424 0.11 -11.07 -3.31
C HIS A 424 -0.82 -11.07 -2.09
N ARG A 425 -1.98 -10.39 -2.15
CA ARG A 425 -3.00 -10.46 -1.09
C ARG A 425 -3.50 -11.88 -0.85
N MET A 426 -3.83 -12.62 -1.92
CA MET A 426 -4.21 -14.03 -1.84
C MET A 426 -3.10 -14.88 -1.23
N PHE A 427 -1.85 -14.62 -1.60
CA PHE A 427 -0.71 -15.31 -1.03
C PHE A 427 -0.54 -15.01 0.46
N ILE A 428 -0.59 -13.74 0.87
CA ILE A 428 -0.53 -13.32 2.27
C ILE A 428 -1.63 -14.02 3.08
N TRP A 429 -2.85 -14.00 2.55
CA TRP A 429 -3.98 -14.69 3.13
C TRP A 429 -3.69 -16.18 3.38
N SER A 430 -3.23 -16.89 2.35
CA SER A 430 -2.88 -18.31 2.48
C SER A 430 -1.81 -18.60 3.52
N MET A 431 -0.92 -17.62 3.76
CA MET A 431 0.08 -17.72 4.83
C MET A 431 -0.54 -17.51 6.21
N LEU A 432 -1.44 -16.53 6.36
CA LEU A 432 -2.16 -16.30 7.64
C LEU A 432 -3.01 -17.50 8.05
N GLU A 433 -3.66 -18.16 7.09
CA GLU A 433 -4.37 -19.41 7.34
C GLU A 433 -3.48 -20.50 7.94
N LYS A 434 -2.27 -20.67 7.44
CA LYS A 434 -1.32 -21.63 7.99
C LYS A 434 -0.98 -21.35 9.46
N PHE A 435 -0.94 -20.08 9.88
CA PHE A 435 -0.80 -19.71 11.28
C PHE A 435 -2.02 -20.17 12.09
N LEU A 436 -3.22 -19.87 11.60
CA LEU A 436 -4.48 -20.22 12.26
C LEU A 436 -4.65 -21.76 12.35
N ASP A 437 -4.33 -22.49 11.28
CA ASP A 437 -4.35 -23.96 11.27
C ASP A 437 -3.40 -24.59 12.29
N LYS A 438 -2.34 -23.88 12.66
CA LYS A 438 -1.41 -24.29 13.73
C LYS A 438 -1.86 -23.83 15.13
N GLY A 439 -3.03 -23.19 15.23
CA GLY A 439 -3.58 -22.66 16.48
C GLY A 439 -2.88 -21.38 16.97
N ILE A 440 -2.17 -20.69 16.09
CA ILE A 440 -1.59 -19.37 16.37
C ILE A 440 -2.68 -18.34 16.11
N SER A 441 -2.92 -17.45 17.07
CA SER A 441 -3.91 -16.40 16.93
C SER A 441 -3.34 -15.23 16.10
N VAL A 442 -4.17 -14.58 15.31
CA VAL A 442 -3.76 -13.49 14.42
C VAL A 442 -4.56 -12.24 14.73
N VAL A 443 -3.89 -11.11 14.86
CA VAL A 443 -4.52 -9.78 14.97
C VAL A 443 -4.09 -8.94 13.80
N ILE A 444 -5.06 -8.46 13.02
CA ILE A 444 -4.81 -7.58 11.89
C ILE A 444 -5.21 -6.18 12.24
N LEU A 445 -4.27 -5.25 12.14
CA LEU A 445 -4.50 -3.84 12.34
C LEU A 445 -4.56 -3.18 10.96
N SER A 446 -5.67 -2.50 10.64
CA SER A 446 -5.82 -1.80 9.36
C SER A 446 -6.47 -0.43 9.53
N LEU A 447 -6.13 0.50 8.62
CA LEU A 447 -6.77 1.80 8.50
C LEU A 447 -8.01 1.74 7.62
N ASN A 448 -8.00 0.85 6.63
CA ASN A 448 -9.03 0.74 5.60
C ASN A 448 -9.98 -0.42 5.92
N LEU A 449 -11.27 -0.13 5.88
CA LEU A 449 -12.32 -1.12 6.11
C LEU A 449 -12.28 -2.25 5.08
N SER A 450 -11.95 -1.95 3.83
CA SER A 450 -11.87 -2.97 2.76
C SER A 450 -10.82 -4.04 3.05
N ASP A 451 -9.68 -3.67 3.66
CA ASP A 451 -8.67 -4.62 4.13
C ASP A 451 -9.16 -5.45 5.32
N SER A 452 -9.98 -4.85 6.20
CA SER A 452 -10.52 -5.51 7.39
C SER A 452 -11.68 -6.46 7.06
N LEU A 453 -12.60 -6.03 6.17
CA LEU A 453 -13.78 -6.83 5.81
C LEU A 453 -13.41 -8.15 5.14
N ALA A 454 -12.41 -8.11 4.28
CA ALA A 454 -11.89 -9.33 3.67
C ALA A 454 -11.44 -10.37 4.71
N MET A 455 -11.10 -9.92 5.94
CA MET A 455 -10.61 -10.75 7.05
C MET A 455 -11.67 -11.00 8.14
N ALA A 456 -12.67 -10.12 8.30
CA ALA A 456 -13.74 -10.28 9.29
C ALA A 456 -14.60 -11.53 9.02
N CYS A 457 -14.48 -12.11 7.84
CA CYS A 457 -15.06 -13.40 7.48
C CYS A 457 -14.19 -14.59 7.92
N LEU A 458 -13.05 -14.37 8.54
CA LEU A 458 -12.22 -15.37 9.23
C LEU A 458 -12.56 -15.44 10.71
#